data_32e8a9ceb3bc9ed9d7bd49f5a0e302d0
#
_entry.id   32e8a9ceb3bc9ed9d7bd49f5a0e302d0
#
_cell.length_a   1.000
_cell.length_b   1.000
_cell.length_c   1.000
_cell.angle_alpha   90.00
_cell.angle_beta   90.00
_cell.angle_gamma   90.00
#
_symmetry.space_group_name_H-M   'P 1'
#
loop_
_entity.id
_entity.type
_entity.pdbx_description
1 polymer ?
#
loop_
_entity_poly.entity_id
_entity_poly.type
_entity_poly.pdbx_seq_one_letter_code
_entity_poly.pdbx_strand_id
1 'polypeptide(L)'
;MELQGKVIAVLPEKTGTNARGEWKVQEYVVETHDQYPRKMVFSVFGADRISRFNIQLGQEVTVSFDVDAHEYQGRWFNSIRDFDV
;
A
#
# COMPACT_ATOMS: atom_id res chain seq x y z
N MET A 1 5.78 9.67 7.58
CA MET A 1 5.11 10.49 6.56
C MET A 1 3.66 10.09 6.45
N GLU A 2 2.83 11.02 6.09
CA GLU A 2 1.40 10.76 5.90
C GLU A 2 0.96 11.28 4.54
N LEU A 3 0.01 10.58 3.93
CA LEU A 3 -0.60 11.01 2.68
C LEU A 3 -2.10 10.80 2.80
N GLN A 4 -2.84 11.86 2.57
CA GLN A 4 -4.30 11.84 2.61
C GLN A 4 -4.86 11.91 1.19
N GLY A 5 -5.82 11.06 0.89
CA GLY A 5 -6.43 11.05 -0.42
C GLY A 5 -7.56 10.06 -0.52
N LYS A 6 -8.00 9.84 -1.76
CA LYS A 6 -9.10 8.95 -2.08
C LYS A 6 -8.55 7.67 -2.72
N VAL A 7 -9.08 6.53 -2.31
CA VAL A 7 -8.73 5.25 -2.91
C VAL A 7 -9.39 5.17 -4.29
N ILE A 8 -8.57 5.17 -5.34
CA ILE A 8 -9.06 5.16 -6.71
C ILE A 8 -8.97 3.79 -7.37
N ALA A 9 -8.25 2.85 -6.75
CA ALA A 9 -8.16 1.48 -7.25
C ALA A 9 -7.85 0.53 -6.10
N VAL A 10 -8.49 -0.63 -6.15
CA VAL A 10 -8.19 -1.77 -5.26
C VAL A 10 -7.73 -2.89 -6.19
N LEU A 11 -6.44 -3.21 -6.13
CA LEU A 11 -5.86 -4.19 -7.03
C LEU A 11 -6.16 -5.62 -6.55
N PRO A 12 -6.08 -6.62 -7.44
CA PRO A 12 -6.34 -7.99 -7.04
C PRO A 12 -5.41 -8.44 -5.93
N GLU A 13 -5.99 -9.17 -4.98
CA GLU A 13 -5.27 -9.74 -3.86
C GLU A 13 -4.31 -10.82 -4.33
N LYS A 14 -3.10 -10.81 -3.77
CA LYS A 14 -2.08 -11.81 -4.07
C LYS A 14 -1.89 -12.71 -2.85
N THR A 15 -1.83 -14.01 -3.08
CA THR A 15 -1.61 -14.99 -2.02
C THR A 15 -0.52 -15.96 -2.44
N GLY A 16 0.10 -16.57 -1.47
CA GLY A 16 1.10 -17.60 -1.71
C GLY A 16 1.41 -18.36 -0.44
N THR A 17 2.29 -19.36 -0.55
CA THR A 17 2.76 -20.11 0.59
C THR A 17 4.28 -20.11 0.62
N ASN A 18 4.85 -20.12 1.81
CA ASN A 18 6.28 -20.25 2.02
C ASN A 18 6.54 -21.11 3.25
N ALA A 19 7.80 -21.19 3.69
CA ALA A 19 8.19 -22.01 4.84
C ALA A 19 7.48 -21.61 6.14
N ARG A 20 6.95 -20.39 6.21
CA ARG A 20 6.24 -19.86 7.38
C ARG A 20 4.73 -20.05 7.29
N GLY A 21 4.22 -20.54 6.16
CA GLY A 21 2.78 -20.73 5.93
C GLY A 21 2.27 -19.84 4.81
N GLU A 22 0.98 -19.54 4.84
CA GLU A 22 0.34 -18.73 3.82
C GLU A 22 0.61 -17.23 4.08
N TRP A 23 0.75 -16.49 2.98
CA TRP A 23 0.83 -15.04 3.04
C TRP A 23 -0.18 -14.42 2.10
N LYS A 24 -0.57 -13.20 2.42
CA LYS A 24 -1.56 -12.46 1.66
C LYS A 24 -1.14 -11.00 1.60
N VAL A 25 -1.25 -10.40 0.42
CA VAL A 25 -0.97 -8.98 0.22
C VAL A 25 -2.01 -8.40 -0.72
N GLN A 26 -2.45 -7.19 -0.42
CA GLN A 26 -3.34 -6.46 -1.30
C GLN A 26 -2.79 -5.06 -1.51
N GLU A 27 -2.78 -4.62 -2.77
CA GLU A 27 -2.29 -3.30 -3.15
C GLU A 27 -3.46 -2.36 -3.42
N TYR A 28 -3.26 -1.11 -3.06
CA TYR A 28 -4.25 -0.05 -3.24
C TYR A 28 -3.57 1.15 -3.87
N VAL A 29 -4.35 1.93 -4.61
CA VAL A 29 -3.87 3.20 -5.17
C VAL A 29 -4.67 4.32 -4.54
N VAL A 30 -3.97 5.29 -3.96
CA VAL A 30 -4.57 6.48 -3.37
C VAL A 30 -4.15 7.70 -4.18
N GLU A 31 -5.09 8.63 -4.39
CA GLU A 31 -4.84 9.88 -5.12
C GLU A 31 -5.09 11.07 -4.21
N THR A 32 -4.15 12.00 -4.17
CA THR A 32 -4.27 13.21 -3.35
C THR A 32 -5.26 14.19 -3.96
N HIS A 33 -5.78 15.11 -3.12
CA HIS A 33 -6.72 16.15 -3.54
C HIS A 33 -6.04 17.48 -3.88
N ASP A 34 -4.87 17.41 -4.47
CA ASP A 34 -4.11 18.61 -4.82
C ASP A 34 -4.53 19.14 -6.20
N GLN A 35 -4.11 20.36 -6.50
CA GLN A 35 -4.28 20.93 -7.84
C GLN A 35 -3.62 20.05 -8.91
N TYR A 36 -2.49 19.44 -8.55
CA TYR A 36 -1.82 18.44 -9.37
C TYR A 36 -1.82 17.12 -8.61
N PRO A 37 -2.87 16.31 -8.75
CA PRO A 37 -3.03 15.10 -7.95
C PRO A 37 -1.87 14.14 -8.14
N ARG A 38 -1.44 13.54 -7.04
CA ARG A 38 -0.40 12.51 -7.02
C ARG A 38 -1.01 11.19 -6.64
N LYS A 39 -0.50 10.13 -7.24
CA LYS A 39 -0.95 8.78 -6.97
C LYS A 39 0.15 8.01 -6.25
N MET A 40 -0.25 7.19 -5.30
CA MET A 40 0.67 6.33 -4.58
C MET A 40 0.07 4.93 -4.49
N VAL A 41 0.89 3.93 -4.84
CA VAL A 41 0.54 2.52 -4.63
C VAL A 41 1.11 2.11 -3.29
N PHE A 42 0.27 1.54 -2.44
CA PHE A 42 0.74 0.99 -1.17
C PHE A 42 0.21 -0.42 -0.99
N SER A 43 0.95 -1.23 -0.25
CA SER A 43 0.63 -2.64 -0.03
C SER A 43 0.31 -2.89 1.43
N VAL A 44 -0.72 -3.69 1.68
CA VAL A 44 -1.07 -4.15 3.02
C VAL A 44 -0.78 -5.65 3.08
N PHE A 45 0.12 -6.04 3.97
CA PHE A 45 0.53 -7.43 4.15
C PHE A 45 -0.22 -8.05 5.31
N GLY A 46 -0.70 -9.27 5.10
CA GLY A 46 -1.35 -10.04 6.13
C GLY A 46 -2.87 -9.91 6.12
N ALA A 47 -3.57 -11.07 6.18
CA ALA A 47 -5.02 -11.12 6.13
C ALA A 47 -5.65 -10.30 7.27
N ASP A 48 -5.05 -10.33 8.45
CA ASP A 48 -5.56 -9.60 9.61
C ASP A 48 -5.56 -8.09 9.39
N ARG A 49 -4.47 -7.56 8.82
CA ARG A 49 -4.36 -6.13 8.55
C ARG A 49 -5.30 -5.72 7.42
N ILE A 50 -5.42 -6.53 6.39
CA ILE A 50 -6.33 -6.27 5.28
C ILE A 50 -7.77 -6.18 5.79
N SER A 51 -8.18 -7.11 6.63
CA SER A 51 -9.51 -7.10 7.23
C SER A 51 -9.71 -5.93 8.20
N ARG A 52 -8.70 -5.62 9.01
CA ARG A 52 -8.78 -4.55 10.00
C ARG A 52 -8.92 -3.18 9.35
N PHE A 53 -8.15 -2.92 8.31
CA PHE A 53 -8.21 -1.64 7.61
C PHE A 53 -9.47 -1.51 6.76
N ASN A 54 -9.95 -2.60 6.19
CA ASN A 54 -11.19 -2.66 5.41
C ASN A 54 -11.29 -1.51 4.40
N ILE A 55 -10.25 -1.34 3.60
CA ILE A 55 -10.14 -0.24 2.65
C ILE A 55 -11.03 -0.52 1.45
N GLN A 56 -11.87 0.43 1.10
CA GLN A 56 -12.83 0.32 0.00
C GLN A 56 -12.54 1.35 -1.08
N LEU A 57 -12.88 0.99 -2.32
CA LEU A 57 -12.80 1.90 -3.46
C LEU A 57 -13.65 3.15 -3.18
N GLY A 58 -13.08 4.33 -3.41
CA GLY A 58 -13.76 5.60 -3.19
C GLY A 58 -13.68 6.12 -1.76
N GLN A 59 -13.07 5.37 -0.86
CA GLN A 59 -12.91 5.78 0.53
C GLN A 59 -11.80 6.83 0.69
N GLU A 60 -12.04 7.80 1.55
CA GLU A 60 -11.01 8.76 1.94
C GLU A 60 -10.17 8.15 3.04
N VAL A 61 -8.85 8.18 2.87
CA VAL A 61 -7.92 7.57 3.82
C VAL A 61 -6.72 8.47 4.09
N THR A 62 -6.12 8.30 5.25
CA THR A 62 -4.82 8.87 5.58
C THR A 62 -3.86 7.70 5.81
N VAL A 63 -2.85 7.59 4.96
CA VAL A 63 -1.86 6.51 5.04
C VAL A 63 -0.61 7.02 5.72
N SER A 64 -0.25 6.39 6.84
CA SER A 64 1.02 6.64 7.51
C SER A 64 2.04 5.65 7.00
N PHE A 65 3.16 6.14 6.49
CA PHE A 65 4.13 5.29 5.81
C PHE A 65 5.54 5.84 5.92
N ASP A 66 6.52 4.98 5.59
CA ASP A 66 7.90 5.35 5.38
C ASP A 66 8.30 5.02 3.96
N VAL A 67 9.24 5.81 3.44
CA VAL A 67 9.87 5.55 2.15
C VAL A 67 11.31 5.12 2.40
N ASP A 68 11.67 3.97 1.88
CA ASP A 68 13.02 3.45 1.96
C ASP A 68 13.52 3.16 0.55
N ALA A 69 14.82 3.25 0.35
CA ALA A 69 15.42 2.93 -0.94
C ALA A 69 16.41 1.79 -0.75
N HIS A 70 16.45 0.89 -1.72
CA HIS A 70 17.40 -0.21 -1.71
C HIS A 70 18.00 -0.41 -3.08
N GLU A 71 19.22 -0.92 -3.10
CA GLU A 71 19.95 -1.23 -4.32
C GLU A 71 19.87 -2.72 -4.62
N TYR A 72 19.61 -3.03 -5.89
CA TYR A 72 19.65 -4.40 -6.39
C TYR A 72 20.24 -4.40 -7.78
N GLN A 73 21.38 -5.07 -7.93
CA GLN A 73 22.10 -5.20 -9.21
C GLN A 73 22.36 -3.85 -9.90
N GLY A 74 22.79 -2.86 -9.12
CA GLY A 74 23.11 -1.54 -9.63
C GLY A 74 21.92 -0.62 -9.87
N ARG A 75 20.71 -1.06 -9.52
CA ARG A 75 19.49 -0.25 -9.63
C ARG A 75 18.98 0.10 -8.26
N TRP A 76 18.42 1.30 -8.14
CA TRP A 76 17.82 1.77 -6.92
C TRP A 76 16.29 1.72 -7.02
N PHE A 77 15.65 1.18 -6.01
CA PHE A 77 14.21 1.05 -5.92
C PHE A 77 13.71 1.70 -4.64
N ASN A 78 12.56 2.36 -4.73
CA ASN A 78 11.87 2.88 -3.57
C ASN A 78 10.87 1.85 -3.07
N SER A 79 10.80 1.69 -1.75
CA SER A 79 9.80 0.86 -1.08
C SER A 79 8.98 1.72 -0.16
N ILE A 80 7.67 1.54 -0.17
CA ILE A 80 6.76 2.23 0.71
C ILE A 80 6.25 1.22 1.73
N ARG A 81 6.47 1.51 3.01
CA ARG A 81 5.99 0.68 4.11
C ARG A 81 4.91 1.43 4.84
N ASP A 82 3.69 0.92 4.80
CA ASP A 82 2.57 1.52 5.51
C ASP A 82 2.50 0.99 6.94
N PHE A 83 2.30 1.91 7.87
CA PHE A 83 2.13 1.57 9.29
C PHE A 83 0.66 1.55 9.66
N ASP A 84 -0.11 2.45 9.09
CA ASP A 84 -1.51 2.62 9.43
C ASP A 84 -2.26 3.29 8.27
N VAL A 85 -3.54 3.06 8.23
CA VAL A 85 -4.40 3.63 7.19
C VAL A 85 -5.67 4.21 7.82
#